data_bffeb2f2937c362f10f99b1b7ee6d4a0
#
_entry.id   bffeb2f2937c362f10f99b1b7ee6d4a0
#
_cell.length_a   1.000
_cell.length_b   1.000
_cell.length_c   1.000
_cell.angle_alpha   90.00
_cell.angle_beta   90.00
_cell.angle_gamma   90.00
#
_symmetry.space_group_name_H-M   'P 1'
#
loop_
_entity.id
_entity.type
_entity.pdbx_description
1 polymer ?
#
loop_
_entity_poly.entity_id
_entity_poly.type
_entity_poly.pdbx_seq_one_letter_code
_entity_poly.pdbx_strand_id
1 'polypeptide(L)'
;AFIGHPTVMENPLRNGEDLLAIKRLPEDHPWITEQVEHLKKMTELFSDKVMCFYNIFSPVQWIRIRLEFFDLDFERFVYLAENYPKELQHAGKELGKDIQTLVRKLLTETKLDGIYYCVQNVQSPKYDQKTYKEIVGEDELAVLKLANELSPYNILHICGYAHHKNNLDFYKDYEAGAYNWAVHTEGVS
;
A
#
# COMPACT_ATOMS: atom_id res chain seq x y z
N ALA A 1 28.23 3.73 -13.17
CA ALA A 1 26.79 3.57 -12.92
C ALA A 1 26.63 3.19 -11.45
N PHE A 2 25.84 3.92 -10.71
CA PHE A 2 25.52 3.59 -9.32
C PHE A 2 24.62 2.35 -9.32
N ILE A 3 25.11 1.28 -8.76
CA ILE A 3 24.37 0.02 -8.62
C ILE A 3 24.14 -0.20 -7.13
N GLY A 4 23.22 0.54 -6.54
CA GLY A 4 22.88 0.37 -5.14
C GLY A 4 21.52 0.98 -4.84
N HIS A 5 20.78 0.34 -3.95
CA HIS A 5 19.58 0.94 -3.40
C HIS A 5 19.95 2.06 -2.41
N PRO A 6 19.13 3.11 -2.29
CA PRO A 6 19.32 4.07 -1.22
C PRO A 6 19.35 3.33 0.12
N THR A 7 20.39 3.59 0.91
CA THR A 7 20.50 3.03 2.26
C THR A 7 19.91 4.01 3.24
N VAL A 8 19.01 3.54 4.08
CA VAL A 8 18.48 4.33 5.18
C VAL A 8 19.54 4.39 6.27
N MET A 9 20.01 5.60 6.57
CA MET A 9 21.04 5.83 7.58
C MET A 9 20.46 5.79 9.00
N GLU A 10 19.18 6.10 9.15
CA GLU A 10 18.49 6.08 10.43
C GLU A 10 17.01 5.74 10.21
N ASN A 11 16.52 4.75 10.96
CA ASN A 11 15.09 4.43 10.95
C ASN A 11 14.35 5.31 11.94
N PRO A 12 13.43 6.16 11.48
CA PRO A 12 12.64 7.01 12.36
C PRO A 12 11.53 6.25 13.11
N LEU A 13 11.16 5.03 12.67
CA LEU A 13 10.03 4.29 13.23
C LEU A 13 10.49 3.25 14.26
N ARG A 14 10.66 3.67 15.50
CA ARG A 14 11.19 2.85 16.60
C ARG A 14 10.13 2.42 17.61
N ASN A 15 9.13 3.26 17.82
CA ASN A 15 8.13 3.13 18.89
C ASN A 15 6.81 3.81 18.52
N GLY A 16 5.87 3.83 19.49
CA GLY A 16 4.56 4.45 19.29
C GLY A 16 4.59 5.95 19.06
N GLU A 17 5.54 6.67 19.68
CA GLU A 17 5.63 8.14 19.51
C GLU A 17 6.01 8.50 18.07
N ASP A 18 6.92 7.72 17.48
CA ASP A 18 7.31 7.89 16.07
C ASP A 18 6.13 7.63 15.12
N LEU A 19 5.29 6.64 15.43
CA LEU A 19 4.06 6.37 14.66
C LEU A 19 3.03 7.49 14.81
N LEU A 20 2.85 8.06 16.00
CA LEU A 20 1.97 9.20 16.24
C LEU A 20 2.48 10.50 15.61
N ALA A 21 3.76 10.58 15.31
CA ALA A 21 4.35 11.71 14.60
C ALA A 21 3.99 11.75 13.11
N ILE A 22 3.53 10.63 12.54
CA ILE A 22 3.05 10.56 11.16
C ILE A 22 1.76 11.39 11.06
N LYS A 23 1.75 12.37 10.15
CA LYS A 23 0.63 13.27 9.90
C LYS A 23 0.33 13.34 8.43
N ARG A 24 -0.94 13.62 8.11
CA ARG A 24 -1.38 13.88 6.74
C ARG A 24 -0.55 14.99 6.10
N LEU A 25 -0.18 14.78 4.86
CA LEU A 25 0.50 15.77 4.03
C LEU A 25 -0.49 16.82 3.49
N PRO A 26 -0.03 18.04 3.21
CA PRO A 26 -0.79 18.98 2.38
C PRO A 26 -1.07 18.39 1.00
N GLU A 27 -2.22 18.75 0.42
CA GLU A 27 -2.62 18.20 -0.91
C GLU A 27 -1.71 18.65 -2.06
N ASP A 28 -0.99 19.73 -1.88
CA ASP A 28 0.02 20.27 -2.79
C ASP A 28 1.46 19.82 -2.47
N HIS A 29 1.61 18.88 -1.54
CA HIS A 29 2.93 18.36 -1.17
C HIS A 29 3.64 17.77 -2.41
N PRO A 30 4.95 18.02 -2.59
CA PRO A 30 5.72 17.55 -3.75
C PRO A 30 5.60 16.04 -4.00
N TRP A 31 5.54 15.22 -2.95
CA TRP A 31 5.34 13.78 -3.10
C TRP A 31 4.04 13.44 -3.87
N ILE A 32 2.97 14.22 -3.72
CA ILE A 32 1.71 14.02 -4.43
C ILE A 32 1.78 14.64 -5.83
N THR A 33 2.17 15.91 -5.92
CA THR A 33 2.08 16.68 -7.17
C THR A 33 3.07 16.20 -8.23
N GLU A 34 4.29 15.82 -7.83
CA GLU A 34 5.29 15.28 -8.76
C GLU A 34 4.88 13.93 -9.34
N GLN A 35 4.23 13.05 -8.56
CA GLN A 35 3.69 11.80 -9.07
C GLN A 35 2.62 12.07 -10.15
N VAL A 36 1.70 12.99 -9.88
CA VAL A 36 0.65 13.35 -10.85
C VAL A 36 1.25 13.89 -12.14
N GLU A 37 2.20 14.81 -12.07
CA GLU A 37 2.86 15.38 -13.24
C GLU A 37 3.67 14.33 -14.04
N HIS A 38 4.35 13.41 -13.37
CA HIS A 38 5.05 12.31 -14.05
C HIS A 38 4.07 11.40 -14.78
N LEU A 39 2.97 11.01 -14.10
CA LEU A 39 1.96 10.13 -14.70
C LEU A 39 1.17 10.80 -15.83
N LYS A 40 0.91 12.11 -15.77
CA LYS A 40 0.35 12.85 -16.92
C LYS A 40 1.21 12.65 -18.16
N LYS A 41 2.50 12.93 -18.07
CA LYS A 41 3.44 12.80 -19.19
C LYS A 41 3.53 11.36 -19.69
N MET A 42 3.59 10.39 -18.78
CA MET A 42 3.68 8.99 -19.16
C MET A 42 2.41 8.50 -19.86
N THR A 43 1.24 8.81 -19.30
CA THR A 43 -0.03 8.36 -19.86
C THR A 43 -0.39 9.07 -21.19
N GLU A 44 0.08 10.29 -21.41
CA GLU A 44 -0.02 10.96 -22.73
C GLU A 44 0.70 10.17 -23.83
N LEU A 45 1.79 9.48 -23.51
CA LEU A 45 2.58 8.73 -24.48
C LEU A 45 2.05 7.32 -24.75
N PHE A 46 1.37 6.72 -23.79
CA PHE A 46 1.08 5.28 -23.80
C PHE A 46 -0.40 4.91 -23.75
N SER A 47 -1.29 5.77 -23.24
CA SER A 47 -2.72 5.44 -23.02
C SER A 47 -3.49 5.02 -24.26
N ASP A 48 -3.05 5.43 -25.45
CA ASP A 48 -3.68 5.04 -26.71
C ASP A 48 -3.24 3.63 -27.20
N LYS A 49 -2.28 3.03 -26.54
CA LYS A 49 -1.65 1.77 -26.94
C LYS A 49 -1.84 0.64 -25.94
N VAL A 50 -1.86 0.98 -24.66
CA VAL A 50 -1.94 0.01 -23.56
C VAL A 50 -2.73 0.60 -22.39
N MET A 51 -3.33 -0.25 -21.57
CA MET A 51 -3.88 0.17 -20.28
C MET A 51 -2.78 0.54 -19.31
N CYS A 52 -2.94 1.67 -18.65
CA CYS A 52 -1.96 2.23 -17.73
C CYS A 52 -2.47 2.15 -16.29
N PHE A 53 -1.70 1.50 -15.42
CA PHE A 53 -2.02 1.36 -14.00
C PHE A 53 -0.93 1.96 -13.12
N TYR A 54 -1.33 2.58 -12.03
CA TYR A 54 -0.38 3.02 -11.01
C TYR A 54 -0.26 1.99 -9.90
N ASN A 55 0.95 1.48 -9.70
CA ASN A 55 1.24 0.56 -8.59
C ASN A 55 1.30 1.33 -7.28
N ILE A 56 0.49 0.95 -6.31
CA ILE A 56 0.48 1.56 -4.99
C ILE A 56 0.22 0.52 -3.89
N PHE A 57 0.99 0.61 -2.81
CA PHE A 57 0.80 -0.26 -1.65
C PHE A 57 -0.24 0.31 -0.69
N SER A 58 -0.88 -0.58 0.05
CA SER A 58 -1.81 -0.18 1.11
C SER A 58 -1.09 0.59 2.23
N PRO A 59 -1.80 1.40 3.01
CA PRO A 59 -1.17 2.32 3.97
C PRO A 59 -0.19 1.65 4.94
N VAL A 60 -0.61 0.56 5.57
CA VAL A 60 0.25 -0.17 6.53
C VAL A 60 1.40 -0.90 5.83
N GLN A 61 1.20 -1.32 4.56
CA GLN A 61 2.27 -1.92 3.77
C GLN A 61 3.41 -0.94 3.48
N TRP A 62 3.14 0.35 3.35
CA TRP A 62 4.18 1.36 3.24
C TRP A 62 5.10 1.38 4.45
N ILE A 63 4.54 1.31 5.66
CA ILE A 63 5.33 1.24 6.90
C ILE A 63 6.16 -0.04 6.91
N ARG A 64 5.55 -1.16 6.59
CA ARG A 64 6.22 -2.45 6.57
C ARG A 64 7.36 -2.49 5.55
N ILE A 65 7.09 -2.10 4.30
CA ILE A 65 8.09 -2.10 3.22
C ILE A 65 9.26 -1.19 3.59
N ARG A 66 8.97 -0.05 4.21
CA ARG A 66 10.00 0.85 4.71
C ARG A 66 10.96 0.15 5.67
N LEU A 67 10.43 -0.63 6.60
CA LEU A 67 11.21 -1.34 7.61
C LEU A 67 11.94 -2.56 7.01
N GLU A 68 11.23 -3.39 6.26
CA GLU A 68 11.77 -4.66 5.76
C GLU A 68 12.75 -4.50 4.61
N PHE A 69 12.47 -3.63 3.64
CA PHE A 69 13.28 -3.53 2.42
C PHE A 69 14.35 -2.45 2.46
N PHE A 70 14.12 -1.38 3.22
CA PHE A 70 15.09 -0.29 3.31
C PHE A 70 15.97 -0.35 4.55
N ASP A 71 15.42 -0.78 5.67
CA ASP A 71 16.17 -0.90 6.94
C ASP A 71 16.65 -2.32 7.20
N LEU A 72 16.14 -3.32 6.44
CA LEU A 72 16.40 -4.76 6.63
C LEU A 72 16.03 -5.26 8.04
N ASP A 73 15.05 -4.62 8.68
CA ASP A 73 14.55 -4.97 10.00
C ASP A 73 13.18 -5.65 9.88
N PHE A 74 13.23 -6.94 9.58
CA PHE A 74 12.02 -7.76 9.36
C PHE A 74 11.18 -7.98 10.61
N GLU A 75 11.76 -7.84 11.79
CA GLU A 75 11.06 -8.03 13.05
C GLU A 75 10.43 -6.75 13.58
N ARG A 76 10.91 -5.60 13.15
CA ARG A 76 10.45 -4.28 13.62
C ARG A 76 8.96 -4.06 13.40
N PHE A 77 8.46 -4.42 12.23
CA PHE A 77 7.04 -4.26 11.95
C PHE A 77 6.18 -5.09 12.91
N VAL A 78 6.57 -6.35 13.15
CA VAL A 78 5.87 -7.24 14.10
C VAL A 78 5.92 -6.64 15.50
N TYR A 79 7.08 -6.16 15.92
CA TYR A 79 7.25 -5.49 17.22
C TYR A 79 6.31 -4.29 17.38
N LEU A 80 6.24 -3.42 16.37
CA LEU A 80 5.34 -2.25 16.40
C LEU A 80 3.88 -2.67 16.46
N ALA A 81 3.48 -3.65 15.68
CA ALA A 81 2.11 -4.15 15.64
C ALA A 81 1.68 -4.83 16.95
N GLU A 82 2.60 -5.54 17.63
CA GLU A 82 2.32 -6.19 18.92
C GLU A 82 2.31 -5.20 20.10
N ASN A 83 3.18 -4.20 20.09
CA ASN A 83 3.35 -3.30 21.23
C ASN A 83 2.64 -1.95 21.08
N TYR A 84 2.38 -1.50 19.84
CA TYR A 84 1.80 -0.19 19.52
C TYR A 84 0.70 -0.29 18.46
N PRO A 85 -0.29 -1.21 18.61
CA PRO A 85 -1.31 -1.44 17.57
C PRO A 85 -2.17 -0.21 17.27
N LYS A 86 -2.50 0.61 18.28
CA LYS A 86 -3.31 1.82 18.11
C LYS A 86 -2.54 2.93 17.41
N GLU A 87 -1.27 3.06 17.73
CA GLU A 87 -0.37 4.04 17.11
C GLU A 87 -0.08 3.64 15.66
N LEU A 88 0.06 2.34 15.39
CA LEU A 88 0.20 1.82 14.03
C LEU A 88 -1.08 2.06 13.21
N GLN A 89 -2.26 1.87 13.82
CA GLN A 89 -3.53 2.20 13.20
C GLN A 89 -3.64 3.70 12.90
N HIS A 90 -3.22 4.57 13.84
CA HIS A 90 -3.17 6.00 13.58
C HIS A 90 -2.29 6.33 12.37
N ALA A 91 -1.08 5.79 12.32
CA ALA A 91 -0.16 6.01 11.20
C ALA A 91 -0.75 5.52 9.88
N GLY A 92 -1.36 4.33 9.86
CA GLY A 92 -2.07 3.79 8.71
C GLY A 92 -3.20 4.70 8.23
N LYS A 93 -3.97 5.29 9.15
CA LYS A 93 -5.05 6.23 8.84
C LYS A 93 -4.54 7.51 8.18
N GLU A 94 -3.48 8.11 8.71
CA GLU A 94 -2.91 9.34 8.14
C GLU A 94 -2.31 9.08 6.74
N LEU A 95 -1.53 8.01 6.58
CA LEU A 95 -1.04 7.57 5.27
C LEU A 95 -2.17 7.21 4.31
N GLY A 96 -3.25 6.59 4.80
CA GLY A 96 -4.43 6.27 4.00
C GLY A 96 -5.08 7.50 3.38
N LYS A 97 -5.13 8.61 4.10
CA LYS A 97 -5.64 9.89 3.58
C LYS A 97 -4.74 10.44 2.48
N ASP A 98 -3.42 10.34 2.64
CA ASP A 98 -2.46 10.79 1.63
C ASP A 98 -2.57 9.95 0.36
N ILE A 99 -2.67 8.63 0.51
CA ILE A 99 -2.85 7.70 -0.60
C ILE A 99 -4.18 7.96 -1.31
N GLN A 100 -5.26 8.19 -0.58
CA GLN A 100 -6.56 8.55 -1.18
C GLN A 100 -6.48 9.87 -1.96
N THR A 101 -5.77 10.87 -1.42
CA THR A 101 -5.54 12.15 -2.13
C THR A 101 -4.78 11.92 -3.44
N LEU A 102 -3.70 11.12 -3.38
CA LEU A 102 -2.90 10.77 -4.56
C LEU A 102 -3.74 9.99 -5.59
N VAL A 103 -4.44 8.94 -5.17
CA VAL A 103 -5.29 8.11 -6.05
C VAL A 103 -6.36 8.95 -6.74
N ARG A 104 -7.04 9.82 -5.99
CA ARG A 104 -8.05 10.74 -6.57
C ARG A 104 -7.44 11.60 -7.66
N LYS A 105 -6.33 12.27 -7.38
CA LYS A 105 -5.66 13.13 -8.37
C LYS A 105 -5.17 12.32 -9.57
N LEU A 106 -4.58 11.18 -9.38
CA LEU A 106 -4.10 10.32 -10.45
C LEU A 106 -5.24 9.88 -11.37
N LEU A 107 -6.35 9.40 -10.84
CA LEU A 107 -7.48 8.91 -11.63
C LEU A 107 -8.34 10.03 -12.25
N THR A 108 -8.27 11.26 -11.74
CA THR A 108 -9.06 12.39 -12.28
C THR A 108 -8.25 13.36 -13.14
N GLU A 109 -6.94 13.42 -12.95
CA GLU A 109 -6.07 14.39 -13.61
C GLU A 109 -5.12 13.78 -14.65
N THR A 110 -5.08 12.45 -14.77
CA THR A 110 -4.24 11.73 -15.74
C THR A 110 -5.10 10.81 -16.62
N LYS A 111 -4.51 10.13 -17.59
CA LYS A 111 -5.16 9.09 -18.40
C LYS A 111 -4.86 7.67 -17.87
N LEU A 112 -4.74 7.51 -16.56
CA LEU A 112 -4.64 6.19 -15.95
C LEU A 112 -5.98 5.46 -16.02
N ASP A 113 -5.95 4.19 -16.37
CA ASP A 113 -7.13 3.33 -16.41
C ASP A 113 -7.53 2.87 -14.99
N GLY A 114 -6.58 2.73 -14.08
CA GLY A 114 -6.82 2.28 -12.71
C GLY A 114 -5.57 2.26 -11.86
N ILE A 115 -5.71 1.70 -10.65
CA ILE A 115 -4.58 1.40 -9.77
C ILE A 115 -4.31 -0.11 -9.72
N TYR A 116 -3.04 -0.45 -9.52
CA TYR A 116 -2.60 -1.80 -9.13
C TYR A 116 -2.32 -1.75 -7.64
N TYR A 117 -3.36 -2.10 -6.85
CA TYR A 117 -3.36 -1.93 -5.40
C TYR A 117 -2.81 -3.15 -4.69
N CYS A 118 -1.70 -2.99 -4.00
CA CYS A 118 -0.95 -4.06 -3.36
C CYS A 118 -1.30 -4.18 -1.88
N VAL A 119 -1.77 -5.36 -1.48
CA VAL A 119 -2.06 -5.75 -0.09
C VAL A 119 -1.30 -7.03 0.27
N GLN A 120 -1.11 -7.29 1.56
CA GLN A 120 -0.50 -8.53 2.05
C GLN A 120 -0.79 -8.74 3.53
N ASN A 121 -1.09 -9.98 3.96
CA ASN A 121 -1.37 -10.30 5.36
C ASN A 121 -0.47 -11.41 5.97
N VAL A 122 0.64 -11.75 5.32
CA VAL A 122 1.59 -12.78 5.78
C VAL A 122 2.74 -12.23 6.60
N GLN A 123 2.48 -11.42 7.58
CA GLN A 123 3.56 -10.79 8.35
C GLN A 123 3.91 -11.57 9.59
N SER A 124 2.97 -12.33 10.11
CA SER A 124 3.17 -13.19 11.27
C SER A 124 2.05 -14.22 11.33
N PRO A 125 2.34 -15.47 11.69
CA PRO A 125 1.31 -16.47 11.95
C PRO A 125 0.43 -16.12 13.19
N LYS A 126 0.81 -15.10 13.95
CA LYS A 126 0.04 -14.61 15.10
C LYS A 126 -1.12 -13.70 14.71
N TYR A 127 -1.18 -13.20 13.47
CA TYR A 127 -2.27 -12.35 13.03
C TYR A 127 -3.43 -13.19 12.54
N ASP A 128 -4.51 -13.20 13.33
CA ASP A 128 -5.81 -13.65 12.87
C ASP A 128 -6.52 -12.53 12.07
N GLN A 129 -7.65 -12.87 11.47
CA GLN A 129 -8.42 -11.93 10.67
C GLN A 129 -8.88 -10.69 11.45
N LYS A 130 -9.24 -10.86 12.72
CA LYS A 130 -9.69 -9.76 13.57
C LYS A 130 -8.53 -8.81 13.84
N THR A 131 -7.39 -9.34 14.28
CA THR A 131 -6.17 -8.55 14.54
C THR A 131 -5.70 -7.83 13.29
N TYR A 132 -5.72 -8.49 12.12
CA TYR A 132 -5.38 -7.84 10.86
C TYR A 132 -6.31 -6.65 10.57
N LYS A 133 -7.63 -6.83 10.66
CA LYS A 133 -8.60 -5.75 10.44
C LYS A 133 -8.47 -4.61 11.46
N GLU A 134 -8.12 -4.92 12.69
CA GLU A 134 -7.86 -3.89 13.71
C GLU A 134 -6.60 -3.06 13.40
N ILE A 135 -5.56 -3.66 12.85
CA ILE A 135 -4.30 -2.98 12.51
C ILE A 135 -4.41 -2.20 11.21
N VAL A 136 -4.86 -2.84 10.14
CA VAL A 136 -4.96 -2.15 8.83
C VAL A 136 -6.22 -1.32 8.72
N GLY A 137 -7.22 -1.63 9.55
CA GLY A 137 -8.45 -0.90 9.68
C GLY A 137 -9.26 -0.80 8.40
N GLU A 138 -10.17 0.18 8.43
CA GLU A 138 -10.99 0.52 7.27
C GLU A 138 -10.19 1.30 6.22
N ASP A 139 -9.01 1.81 6.57
CA ASP A 139 -8.22 2.71 5.73
C ASP A 139 -7.63 1.98 4.51
N GLU A 140 -7.26 0.70 4.64
CA GLU A 140 -6.82 -0.12 3.50
C GLU A 140 -7.96 -0.31 2.50
N LEU A 141 -9.14 -0.68 2.97
CA LEU A 141 -10.31 -0.88 2.11
C LEU A 141 -10.83 0.45 1.55
N ALA A 142 -10.72 1.55 2.29
CA ALA A 142 -11.19 2.87 1.86
C ALA A 142 -10.45 3.37 0.61
N VAL A 143 -9.15 3.07 0.47
CA VAL A 143 -8.38 3.40 -0.74
C VAL A 143 -8.95 2.68 -1.96
N LEU A 144 -9.22 1.38 -1.84
CA LEU A 144 -9.76 0.58 -2.95
C LEU A 144 -11.18 1.02 -3.32
N LYS A 145 -12.04 1.29 -2.32
CA LYS A 145 -13.40 1.80 -2.54
C LYS A 145 -13.37 3.13 -3.31
N LEU A 146 -12.54 4.07 -2.89
CA LEU A 146 -12.37 5.34 -3.59
C LEU A 146 -11.91 5.13 -5.04
N ALA A 147 -10.94 4.24 -5.25
CA ALA A 147 -10.47 3.95 -6.61
C ALA A 147 -11.59 3.35 -7.48
N ASN A 148 -12.44 2.48 -6.91
CA ASN A 148 -13.56 1.87 -7.62
C ASN A 148 -14.70 2.87 -7.95
N GLU A 149 -14.86 3.92 -7.15
CA GLU A 149 -15.77 5.02 -7.49
C GLU A 149 -15.31 5.82 -8.73
N LEU A 150 -14.00 5.83 -8.99
CA LEU A 150 -13.37 6.62 -10.04
C LEU A 150 -13.03 5.81 -11.29
N SER A 151 -12.79 4.50 -11.16
CA SER A 151 -12.50 3.60 -12.28
C SER A 151 -12.95 2.17 -11.99
N PRO A 152 -13.52 1.45 -12.98
CA PRO A 152 -13.89 0.04 -12.85
C PRO A 152 -12.68 -0.92 -13.08
N TYR A 153 -11.52 -0.42 -13.48
CA TYR A 153 -10.40 -1.26 -13.94
C TYR A 153 -9.33 -1.51 -12.89
N ASN A 154 -9.62 -1.21 -11.60
CA ASN A 154 -8.63 -1.42 -10.55
C ASN A 154 -8.28 -2.90 -10.36
N ILE A 155 -7.02 -3.18 -10.10
CA ILE A 155 -6.50 -4.52 -9.85
C ILE A 155 -6.12 -4.63 -8.37
N LEU A 156 -6.69 -5.62 -7.68
CA LEU A 156 -6.22 -5.99 -6.35
C LEU A 156 -5.09 -7.02 -6.47
N HIS A 157 -3.91 -6.64 -6.03
CA HIS A 157 -2.76 -7.53 -5.96
C HIS A 157 -2.52 -7.98 -4.52
N ILE A 158 -2.68 -9.27 -4.27
CA ILE A 158 -2.34 -9.89 -2.99
C ILE A 158 -0.90 -10.38 -3.11
N CYS A 159 0.03 -9.61 -2.53
CA CYS A 159 1.45 -9.87 -2.66
C CYS A 159 1.83 -11.21 -2.01
N GLY A 160 2.51 -12.06 -2.76
CA GLY A 160 3.12 -13.27 -2.22
C GLY A 160 4.32 -12.93 -1.33
N TYR A 161 4.57 -13.77 -0.34
CA TYR A 161 5.75 -13.69 0.50
C TYR A 161 6.44 -15.06 0.51
N ALA A 162 7.73 -15.11 0.20
CA ALA A 162 8.46 -16.36 0.05
C ALA A 162 8.25 -17.30 1.26
N HIS A 163 7.82 -18.52 1.00
CA HIS A 163 7.55 -19.58 1.99
C HIS A 163 6.39 -19.35 2.96
N HIS A 164 5.60 -18.28 2.76
CA HIS A 164 4.43 -17.97 3.60
C HIS A 164 3.20 -17.78 2.74
N LYS A 165 2.05 -18.24 3.22
CA LYS A 165 0.75 -18.08 2.56
C LYS A 165 -0.03 -16.94 3.17
N ASN A 166 -0.66 -16.13 2.32
CA ASN A 166 -1.70 -15.23 2.78
C ASN A 166 -2.94 -16.02 3.22
N ASN A 167 -3.71 -15.47 4.14
CA ASN A 167 -5.08 -15.88 4.31
C ASN A 167 -5.97 -15.08 3.33
N LEU A 168 -6.33 -15.69 2.20
CA LEU A 168 -7.10 -15.03 1.15
C LEU A 168 -8.52 -14.66 1.61
N ASP A 169 -9.06 -15.33 2.63
CA ASP A 169 -10.36 -15.00 3.21
C ASP A 169 -10.43 -13.58 3.79
N PHE A 170 -9.30 -12.98 4.13
CA PHE A 170 -9.23 -11.59 4.59
C PHE A 170 -9.70 -10.59 3.52
N TYR A 171 -9.58 -10.95 2.26
CA TYR A 171 -9.85 -10.06 1.12
C TYR A 171 -11.19 -10.33 0.42
N LYS A 172 -12.07 -11.15 1.03
CA LYS A 172 -13.38 -11.48 0.44
C LYS A 172 -14.26 -10.26 0.16
N ASP A 173 -14.11 -9.21 0.99
CA ASP A 173 -14.89 -7.97 0.90
C ASP A 173 -14.18 -6.90 0.04
N TYR A 174 -13.03 -7.24 -0.57
CA TYR A 174 -12.26 -6.32 -1.41
C TYR A 174 -12.66 -6.51 -2.87
N GLU A 175 -13.64 -5.74 -3.31
CA GLU A 175 -14.09 -5.75 -4.69
C GLU A 175 -13.07 -5.04 -5.60
N ALA A 176 -12.75 -5.63 -6.75
CA ALA A 176 -11.86 -5.06 -7.76
C ALA A 176 -12.25 -5.56 -9.15
N GLY A 177 -11.85 -4.80 -10.19
CA GLY A 177 -12.05 -5.20 -11.59
C GLY A 177 -11.27 -6.47 -11.98
N ALA A 178 -10.11 -6.70 -11.34
CA ALA A 178 -9.32 -7.91 -11.50
C ALA A 178 -8.56 -8.25 -10.21
N TYR A 179 -8.19 -9.53 -10.07
CA TYR A 179 -7.44 -10.03 -8.93
C TYR A 179 -6.16 -10.68 -9.41
N ASN A 180 -5.05 -10.42 -8.70
CA ASN A 180 -3.75 -11.02 -8.95
C ASN A 180 -3.12 -11.50 -7.64
N TRP A 181 -2.63 -12.73 -7.63
CA TRP A 181 -1.94 -13.33 -6.47
C TRP A 181 -0.90 -14.36 -6.89
N ALA A 182 -0.06 -14.77 -5.95
CA ALA A 182 0.99 -15.77 -6.19
C ALA A 182 0.42 -17.19 -6.15
N VAL A 183 -0.21 -17.65 -7.22
CA VAL A 183 -0.93 -18.94 -7.35
C VAL A 183 -0.16 -20.13 -6.76
N HIS A 184 1.13 -20.25 -7.08
CA HIS A 184 1.94 -21.37 -6.59
C HIS A 184 2.22 -21.29 -5.09
N THR A 185 2.48 -20.09 -4.57
CA THR A 185 2.72 -19.87 -3.14
C THR A 185 1.45 -20.09 -2.33
N GLU A 186 0.34 -19.55 -2.81
CA GLU A 186 -0.95 -19.66 -2.12
C GLU A 186 -1.58 -21.05 -2.28
N GLY A 187 -1.27 -21.75 -3.37
CA GLY A 187 -1.83 -23.07 -3.68
C GLY A 187 -3.32 -23.03 -4.03
N VAL A 188 -3.79 -21.90 -4.56
CA VAL A 188 -5.17 -21.65 -4.99
C VAL A 188 -5.15 -21.08 -6.39
N SER A 189 -5.90 -21.69 -7.30
CA SER A 189 -6.06 -21.30 -8.71
C SER A 189 -7.43 -20.68 -8.95
#